data_f9b7402f27a5d411ed53a378785be70b
#
_entry.id   f9b7402f27a5d411ed53a378785be70b
#
_cell.length_a   1.000
_cell.length_b   1.000
_cell.length_c   1.000
_cell.angle_alpha   90.00
_cell.angle_beta   90.00
_cell.angle_gamma   90.00
#
_symmetry.space_group_name_H-M   'P 1'
#
loop_
_entity.id
_entity.type
_entity.pdbx_description
1 polymer ?
#
loop_
_entity_poly.entity_id
_entity_poly.type
_entity_poly.pdbx_seq_one_letter_code
_entity_poly.pdbx_strand_id
1 'polypeptide(L)'
;NILSNRFDCPYSTAQRCSEWKGWRFHKGPTHMSGHQALIFSRIRENQLDPSWTDFDRQHDQQLVEQATLNKLSSPSLFFSLPFKGSSLLKPIATDLSTWKLLQLSWVKFRAGRSIHCRLGGTSENIGGGDYIIGNEQNIQVIDEVLGQSAPQPPEKGNPYAPGCIVGANSKY
;
A
#
# COMPACT_ATOMS: atom_id res chain seq x y z
N ASN A 1 -13.73 -0.03 -8.80
CA ASN A 1 -14.70 -0.11 -7.71
C ASN A 1 -14.40 -1.35 -6.87
N ILE A 2 -14.44 -1.20 -5.57
CA ILE A 2 -14.25 -2.29 -4.60
C ILE A 2 -15.49 -2.38 -3.72
N LEU A 3 -15.96 -3.59 -3.50
CA LEU A 3 -16.98 -3.93 -2.52
C LEU A 3 -16.44 -5.05 -1.65
N SER A 4 -16.11 -4.77 -0.38
CA SER A 4 -15.52 -5.74 0.53
C SER A 4 -16.48 -6.88 0.87
N ASN A 5 -15.95 -8.03 1.27
CA ASN A 5 -16.75 -9.15 1.72
C ASN A 5 -17.35 -8.87 3.11
N ARG A 6 -18.40 -9.62 3.45
CA ARG A 6 -19.09 -9.57 4.75
C ARG A 6 -18.20 -9.88 5.95
N PHE A 7 -17.04 -10.50 5.75
CA PHE A 7 -16.06 -10.75 6.82
C PHE A 7 -15.46 -9.47 7.42
N ASP A 8 -15.53 -8.35 6.68
CA ASP A 8 -15.10 -7.02 7.15
C ASP A 8 -16.22 -6.27 7.88
N CYS A 9 -17.24 -6.96 8.35
CA CYS A 9 -18.39 -6.41 9.05
C CYS A 9 -17.97 -5.70 10.35
N PRO A 10 -18.34 -4.43 10.55
CA PRO A 10 -17.97 -3.68 11.75
C PRO A 10 -18.88 -3.94 12.96
N TYR A 11 -19.94 -4.74 12.80
CA TYR A 11 -20.92 -4.97 13.85
C TYR A 11 -20.57 -6.17 14.71
N SER A 12 -20.87 -6.10 15.99
CA SER A 12 -20.59 -7.17 16.96
C SER A 12 -21.62 -8.34 16.94
N THR A 13 -22.76 -8.15 16.25
CA THR A 13 -23.83 -9.16 16.22
C THR A 13 -23.89 -9.85 14.86
N ALA A 14 -23.99 -11.19 14.87
CA ALA A 14 -24.08 -11.99 13.66
C ALA A 14 -25.27 -11.59 12.77
N GLN A 15 -26.41 -11.24 13.36
CA GLN A 15 -27.59 -10.82 12.62
C GLN A 15 -27.36 -9.55 11.80
N ARG A 16 -26.72 -8.50 12.39
CA ARG A 16 -26.38 -7.28 11.66
C ARG A 16 -25.35 -7.51 10.57
N CYS A 17 -24.42 -8.43 10.81
CA CYS A 17 -23.42 -8.79 9.81
C CYS A 17 -24.01 -9.60 8.64
N SER A 18 -25.06 -10.39 8.85
CA SER A 18 -25.70 -11.13 7.75
C SER A 18 -26.42 -10.23 6.74
N GLU A 19 -26.88 -9.08 7.19
CA GLU A 19 -27.55 -8.08 6.35
C GLU A 19 -26.59 -7.03 5.76
N TRP A 20 -25.36 -7.01 6.26
CA TRP A 20 -24.36 -6.02 5.84
C TRP A 20 -23.77 -6.36 4.47
N LYS A 21 -23.80 -5.38 3.54
CA LYS A 21 -23.44 -5.56 2.14
C LYS A 21 -21.97 -5.32 1.82
N GLY A 22 -21.14 -4.96 2.80
CA GLY A 22 -19.73 -4.66 2.61
C GLY A 22 -19.44 -3.15 2.48
N TRP A 23 -18.16 -2.81 2.63
CA TRP A 23 -17.67 -1.46 2.40
C TRP A 23 -17.52 -1.22 0.90
N ARG A 24 -18.07 -0.11 0.42
CA ARG A 24 -17.98 0.26 -1.00
C ARG A 24 -17.00 1.41 -1.19
N PHE A 25 -16.03 1.21 -2.07
CA PHE A 25 -15.08 2.21 -2.50
C PHE A 25 -15.21 2.42 -4.01
N HIS A 26 -15.28 3.68 -4.43
CA HIS A 26 -15.41 4.04 -5.84
C HIS A 26 -14.02 4.22 -6.46
N LYS A 27 -13.91 3.93 -7.77
CA LYS A 27 -12.68 4.16 -8.52
C LYS A 27 -12.40 5.66 -8.64
N GLY A 28 -11.15 6.03 -8.43
CA GLY A 28 -10.65 7.40 -8.57
C GLY A 28 -10.25 8.04 -7.24
N PRO A 29 -9.79 9.29 -7.27
CA PRO A 29 -9.37 10.01 -6.08
C PRO A 29 -10.53 10.12 -5.08
N THR A 30 -10.32 9.64 -3.87
CA THR A 30 -11.33 9.62 -2.82
C THR A 30 -10.70 10.10 -1.52
N HIS A 31 -11.37 11.04 -0.84
CA HIS A 31 -10.97 11.44 0.50
C HIS A 31 -11.44 10.40 1.52
N MET A 32 -10.50 9.83 2.27
CA MET A 32 -10.78 8.81 3.28
C MET A 32 -10.35 9.29 4.67
N SER A 33 -11.14 8.95 5.68
CA SER A 33 -10.68 9.01 7.06
C SER A 33 -9.63 7.93 7.32
N GLY A 34 -8.83 8.06 8.40
CA GLY A 34 -7.86 7.01 8.75
C GLY A 34 -8.49 5.64 8.97
N HIS A 35 -9.72 5.59 9.52
CA HIS A 35 -10.47 4.34 9.69
C HIS A 35 -10.87 3.73 8.34
N GLN A 36 -11.34 4.53 7.40
CA GLN A 36 -11.67 4.05 6.05
C GLN A 36 -10.42 3.58 5.29
N ALA A 37 -9.31 4.29 5.40
CA ALA A 37 -8.04 3.90 4.81
C ALA A 37 -7.53 2.55 5.37
N LEU A 38 -7.68 2.34 6.69
CA LEU A 38 -7.35 1.06 7.33
C LEU A 38 -8.23 -0.08 6.82
N ILE A 39 -9.54 0.14 6.67
CA ILE A 39 -10.45 -0.86 6.11
C ILE A 39 -10.05 -1.17 4.66
N PHE A 40 -9.86 -0.14 3.84
CA PHE A 40 -9.47 -0.27 2.43
C PHE A 40 -8.19 -1.11 2.26
N SER A 41 -7.17 -0.88 3.07
CA SER A 41 -5.91 -1.62 3.03
C SER A 41 -6.00 -3.09 3.49
N ARG A 42 -7.12 -3.49 4.11
CA ARG A 42 -7.33 -4.84 4.64
C ARG A 42 -8.26 -5.71 3.81
N ILE A 43 -8.88 -5.16 2.78
CA ILE A 43 -9.82 -5.91 1.92
C ILE A 43 -9.08 -7.04 1.22
N ARG A 44 -9.51 -8.27 1.50
CA ARG A 44 -8.94 -9.49 0.90
C ARG A 44 -9.74 -10.00 -0.30
N GLU A 45 -11.01 -9.68 -0.35
CA GLU A 45 -11.91 -10.14 -1.38
C GLU A 45 -12.77 -8.98 -1.87
N ASN A 46 -12.93 -8.89 -3.18
CA ASN A 46 -13.78 -7.91 -3.83
C ASN A 46 -14.99 -8.62 -4.46
N GLN A 47 -16.18 -8.38 -3.91
CA GLN A 47 -17.42 -9.00 -4.42
C GLN A 47 -17.72 -8.62 -5.89
N LEU A 48 -17.12 -7.53 -6.39
CA LEU A 48 -17.31 -7.05 -7.76
C LEU A 48 -16.26 -7.60 -8.73
N ASP A 49 -15.23 -8.27 -8.21
CA ASP A 49 -14.14 -8.80 -9.01
C ASP A 49 -13.62 -10.11 -8.41
N PRO A 50 -14.08 -11.25 -8.91
CA PRO A 50 -13.64 -12.57 -8.44
C PRO A 50 -12.15 -12.86 -8.70
N SER A 51 -11.51 -12.10 -9.59
CA SER A 51 -10.07 -12.22 -9.87
C SER A 51 -9.18 -11.46 -8.88
N TRP A 52 -9.79 -10.78 -7.88
CA TRP A 52 -9.08 -10.05 -6.84
C TRP A 52 -8.13 -10.94 -6.05
N THR A 53 -6.89 -10.54 -5.98
CA THR A 53 -5.81 -11.33 -5.38
C THR A 53 -5.14 -10.59 -4.22
N ASP A 54 -4.23 -11.26 -3.55
CA ASP A 54 -3.38 -10.66 -2.51
C ASP A 54 -2.47 -9.55 -3.05
N PHE A 55 -2.14 -9.57 -4.35
CA PHE A 55 -1.40 -8.50 -5.02
C PHE A 55 -2.24 -7.22 -5.15
N ASP A 56 -3.54 -7.34 -5.40
CA ASP A 56 -4.44 -6.19 -5.43
C ASP A 56 -4.54 -5.56 -4.04
N ARG A 57 -4.58 -6.39 -2.99
CA ARG A 57 -4.51 -5.90 -1.61
C ARG A 57 -3.18 -5.19 -1.32
N GLN A 58 -2.04 -5.73 -1.77
CA GLN A 58 -0.75 -5.07 -1.61
C GLN A 58 -0.71 -3.74 -2.34
N HIS A 59 -1.31 -3.68 -3.54
CA HIS A 59 -1.46 -2.42 -4.28
C HIS A 59 -2.25 -1.38 -3.46
N ASP A 60 -3.39 -1.77 -2.89
CA ASP A 60 -4.20 -0.88 -2.05
C ASP A 60 -3.44 -0.41 -0.80
N GLN A 61 -2.65 -1.29 -0.19
CA GLN A 61 -1.78 -0.92 0.93
C GLN A 61 -0.74 0.12 0.51
N GLN A 62 -0.10 -0.05 -0.65
CA GLN A 62 0.86 0.91 -1.18
C GLN A 62 0.21 2.26 -1.48
N LEU A 63 -1.01 2.28 -2.01
CA LEU A 63 -1.76 3.53 -2.23
C LEU A 63 -2.02 4.29 -0.93
N VAL A 64 -2.43 3.59 0.13
CA VAL A 64 -2.66 4.18 1.46
C VAL A 64 -1.35 4.68 2.06
N GLU A 65 -0.28 3.89 1.96
CA GLU A 65 1.05 4.27 2.44
C GLU A 65 1.55 5.53 1.73
N GLN A 66 1.46 5.57 0.41
CA GLN A 66 1.88 6.72 -0.39
C GLN A 66 1.06 7.98 -0.07
N ALA A 67 -0.25 7.84 0.06
CA ALA A 67 -1.11 8.96 0.45
C ALA A 67 -0.74 9.49 1.85
N THR A 68 -0.42 8.59 2.78
CA THR A 68 0.02 8.92 4.12
C THR A 68 1.37 9.63 4.10
N LEU A 69 2.35 9.11 3.36
CA LEU A 69 3.67 9.73 3.20
C LEU A 69 3.57 11.12 2.56
N ASN A 70 2.74 11.27 1.54
CA ASN A 70 2.50 12.57 0.90
C ASN A 70 1.90 13.58 1.87
N LYS A 71 0.98 13.14 2.73
CA LYS A 71 0.38 13.98 3.78
C LYS A 71 1.41 14.34 4.86
N LEU A 72 2.22 13.38 5.28
CA LEU A 72 3.29 13.58 6.27
C LEU A 72 4.40 14.49 5.74
N SER A 73 4.69 14.44 4.44
CA SER A 73 5.70 15.26 3.77
C SER A 73 5.17 16.64 3.37
N SER A 74 3.92 16.99 3.72
CA SER A 74 3.38 18.32 3.42
C SER A 74 4.11 19.40 4.24
N PRO A 75 4.42 20.57 3.65
CA PRO A 75 5.11 21.65 4.36
C PRO A 75 4.43 22.04 5.67
N SER A 76 3.09 22.12 5.67
CA SER A 76 2.30 22.49 6.84
C SER A 76 2.47 21.50 8.01
N LEU A 77 2.54 20.21 7.71
CA LEU A 77 2.76 19.19 8.73
C LEU A 77 4.23 19.19 9.18
N PHE A 78 5.18 19.30 8.26
CA PHE A 78 6.61 19.37 8.57
C PHE A 78 6.92 20.47 9.60
N PHE A 79 6.39 21.67 9.40
CA PHE A 79 6.57 22.77 10.36
C PHE A 79 5.81 22.58 11.67
N SER A 80 4.76 21.75 11.70
CA SER A 80 4.00 21.44 12.93
C SER A 80 4.53 20.24 13.70
N LEU A 81 5.37 19.40 13.11
CA LEU A 81 5.95 18.19 13.73
C LEU A 81 6.68 18.47 15.06
N PRO A 82 7.49 19.52 15.23
CA PRO A 82 8.12 19.81 16.52
C PRO A 82 7.13 19.97 17.66
N PHE A 83 5.92 20.47 17.37
CA PHE A 83 4.88 20.75 18.37
C PHE A 83 3.86 19.61 18.53
N LYS A 84 3.63 18.82 17.49
CA LYS A 84 2.61 17.75 17.46
C LYS A 84 3.21 16.34 17.33
N GLY A 85 4.53 16.24 17.13
CA GLY A 85 5.20 14.98 16.82
C GLY A 85 4.99 13.89 17.85
N SER A 86 5.02 14.23 19.13
CA SER A 86 4.83 13.25 20.21
C SER A 86 3.44 12.58 20.17
N SER A 87 2.40 13.31 19.79
CA SER A 87 1.05 12.74 19.68
C SER A 87 0.83 11.95 18.39
N LEU A 88 1.51 12.32 17.31
CA LEU A 88 1.46 11.61 16.02
C LEU A 88 2.25 10.30 16.06
N LEU A 89 3.31 10.24 16.87
CA LEU A 89 4.18 9.07 16.98
C LEU A 89 3.69 8.05 18.02
N LYS A 90 2.81 8.43 18.93
CA LYS A 90 2.27 7.52 19.96
C LYS A 90 1.77 6.17 19.42
N PRO A 91 1.02 6.11 18.29
CA PRO A 91 0.55 4.83 17.77
C PRO A 91 1.60 4.04 16.98
N ILE A 92 2.79 4.61 16.77
CA ILE A 92 3.86 3.98 15.96
C ILE A 92 4.87 3.37 16.92
N ALA A 93 4.94 2.04 16.95
CA ALA A 93 6.03 1.34 17.65
C ALA A 93 7.30 1.41 16.77
N THR A 94 8.24 2.26 17.16
CA THR A 94 9.52 2.44 16.45
C THR A 94 10.64 2.71 17.45
N ASP A 95 11.82 2.23 17.16
CA ASP A 95 13.07 2.51 17.84
C ASP A 95 13.74 3.82 17.35
N LEU A 96 13.17 4.44 16.30
CA LEU A 96 13.68 5.68 15.76
C LEU A 96 13.34 6.87 16.67
N SER A 97 14.35 7.67 17.02
CA SER A 97 14.12 8.93 17.72
C SER A 97 13.36 9.92 16.83
N THR A 98 12.63 10.85 17.43
CA THR A 98 11.94 11.95 16.74
C THR A 98 12.87 12.71 15.79
N TRP A 99 14.13 12.90 16.19
CA TRP A 99 15.13 13.57 15.35
C TRP A 99 15.46 12.77 14.09
N LYS A 100 15.66 11.47 14.20
CA LYS A 100 15.88 10.59 13.04
C LYS A 100 14.68 10.57 12.09
N LEU A 101 13.47 10.59 12.63
CA LEU A 101 12.25 10.69 11.82
C LEU A 101 12.16 12.02 11.07
N LEU A 102 12.55 13.14 11.69
CA LEU A 102 12.65 14.43 11.03
C LEU A 102 13.72 14.43 9.91
N GLN A 103 14.88 13.82 10.15
CA GLN A 103 15.91 13.67 9.12
C GLN A 103 15.41 12.84 7.93
N LEU A 104 14.73 11.72 8.18
CA LEU A 104 14.14 10.91 7.11
C LEU A 104 13.06 11.66 6.33
N SER A 105 12.22 12.42 7.03
CA SER A 105 11.21 13.28 6.41
C SER A 105 11.86 14.35 5.53
N TRP A 106 12.98 14.93 5.96
CA TRP A 106 13.75 15.90 5.19
C TRP A 106 14.38 15.29 3.94
N VAL A 107 14.96 14.08 4.06
CA VAL A 107 15.49 13.33 2.91
C VAL A 107 14.38 13.05 1.91
N LYS A 108 13.22 12.57 2.37
CA LYS A 108 12.04 12.32 1.51
C LYS A 108 11.56 13.58 0.82
N PHE A 109 11.52 14.71 1.54
CA PHE A 109 11.13 16.00 0.97
C PHE A 109 12.09 16.46 -0.15
N ARG A 110 13.40 16.26 0.02
CA ARG A 110 14.43 16.64 -0.96
C ARG A 110 14.56 15.66 -2.12
N ALA A 111 14.24 14.40 -1.92
CA ALA A 111 14.42 13.36 -2.93
C ALA A 111 13.56 13.55 -4.19
N GLY A 112 12.45 14.30 -4.10
CA GLY A 112 11.60 14.70 -5.22
C GLY A 112 10.95 13.54 -5.99
N ARG A 113 11.64 12.41 -6.13
CA ARG A 113 11.16 11.17 -6.78
C ARG A 113 11.34 9.99 -5.84
N SER A 114 10.39 9.07 -5.87
CA SER A 114 10.50 7.79 -5.20
C SER A 114 10.39 6.67 -6.21
N ILE A 115 11.08 5.58 -5.94
CA ILE A 115 10.93 4.35 -6.72
C ILE A 115 10.00 3.42 -5.94
N HIS A 116 9.02 2.87 -6.63
CA HIS A 116 8.08 1.88 -6.09
C HIS A 116 8.25 0.60 -6.88
N CYS A 117 8.69 -0.44 -6.21
CA CYS A 117 9.01 -1.70 -6.85
C CYS A 117 8.10 -2.81 -6.33
N ARG A 118 7.82 -3.74 -7.23
CA ARG A 118 7.08 -4.96 -6.93
C ARG A 118 7.90 -6.15 -7.38
N LEU A 119 8.07 -7.11 -6.48
CA LEU A 119 8.56 -8.44 -6.84
C LEU A 119 7.41 -9.22 -7.47
N GLY A 120 7.72 -10.03 -8.44
CA GLY A 120 6.77 -10.86 -9.16
C GLY A 120 6.97 -12.35 -8.90
N GLY A 121 6.13 -13.15 -9.53
CA GLY A 121 6.23 -14.61 -9.44
C GLY A 121 5.08 -15.29 -10.16
N THR A 122 5.06 -16.61 -10.06
CA THR A 122 3.96 -17.47 -10.50
C THR A 122 3.19 -18.00 -9.31
N SER A 123 1.88 -18.03 -9.39
CA SER A 123 1.06 -18.67 -8.37
C SER A 123 1.07 -20.18 -8.61
N GLU A 124 1.47 -20.96 -7.61
CA GLU A 124 1.48 -22.42 -7.65
C GLU A 124 0.76 -22.98 -6.42
N ASN A 125 -0.05 -24.01 -6.62
CA ASN A 125 -0.66 -24.77 -5.53
C ASN A 125 0.23 -25.92 -5.13
N ILE A 126 0.81 -25.88 -3.93
CA ILE A 126 1.68 -26.90 -3.39
C ILE A 126 1.07 -27.45 -2.10
N GLY A 127 0.71 -28.74 -2.13
CA GLY A 127 0.18 -29.41 -0.93
C GLY A 127 -1.14 -28.83 -0.40
N GLY A 128 -1.96 -28.19 -1.26
CA GLY A 128 -3.23 -27.59 -0.91
C GLY A 128 -3.12 -26.12 -0.41
N GLY A 129 -1.93 -25.54 -0.42
CA GLY A 129 -1.69 -24.11 -0.17
C GLY A 129 -1.27 -23.39 -1.46
N ASP A 130 -1.75 -22.15 -1.63
CA ASP A 130 -1.36 -21.30 -2.75
C ASP A 130 -0.09 -20.51 -2.39
N TYR A 131 0.94 -20.67 -3.19
CA TYR A 131 2.24 -20.04 -3.01
C TYR A 131 2.59 -19.18 -4.21
N ILE A 132 3.32 -18.11 -3.97
CA ILE A 132 3.95 -17.31 -5.03
C ILE A 132 5.42 -17.72 -5.13
N ILE A 133 5.77 -18.32 -6.23
CA ILE A 133 7.16 -18.69 -6.52
C ILE A 133 7.83 -17.55 -7.26
N GLY A 134 8.82 -16.94 -6.63
CA GLY A 134 9.61 -15.87 -7.26
C GLY A 134 10.34 -16.35 -8.49
N ASN A 135 10.53 -15.48 -9.46
CA ASN A 135 11.25 -15.74 -10.70
C ASN A 135 12.56 -14.95 -10.76
N GLU A 136 13.41 -15.28 -11.74
CA GLU A 136 14.72 -14.62 -11.94
C GLU A 136 14.59 -13.13 -12.26
N GLN A 137 13.46 -12.67 -12.78
CA GLN A 137 13.21 -11.25 -13.05
C GLN A 137 13.23 -10.41 -11.77
N ASN A 138 13.03 -11.01 -10.61
CA ASN A 138 13.16 -10.32 -9.32
C ASN A 138 14.57 -9.81 -9.05
N ILE A 139 15.60 -10.45 -9.63
CA ILE A 139 16.99 -10.01 -9.53
C ILE A 139 17.11 -8.62 -10.20
N GLN A 140 16.51 -8.47 -11.37
CA GLN A 140 16.47 -7.16 -12.06
C GLN A 140 15.82 -6.09 -11.22
N VAL A 141 14.70 -6.40 -10.54
CA VAL A 141 14.03 -5.46 -9.64
C VAL A 141 14.93 -5.05 -8.47
N ILE A 142 15.69 -5.98 -7.93
CA ILE A 142 16.69 -5.70 -6.88
C ILE A 142 17.77 -4.75 -7.41
N ASP A 143 18.30 -4.98 -8.59
CA ASP A 143 19.30 -4.13 -9.24
C ASP A 143 18.73 -2.70 -9.49
N GLU A 144 17.48 -2.59 -9.88
CA GLU A 144 16.77 -1.33 -10.04
C GLU A 144 16.64 -0.56 -8.72
N VAL A 145 16.29 -1.26 -7.63
CA VAL A 145 16.22 -0.67 -6.27
C VAL A 145 17.59 -0.20 -5.80
N LEU A 146 18.64 -0.96 -6.10
CA LEU A 146 20.01 -0.60 -5.76
C LEU A 146 20.62 0.47 -6.67
N GLY A 147 19.91 0.89 -7.71
CA GLY A 147 20.38 1.88 -8.68
C GLY A 147 21.41 1.34 -9.67
N GLN A 148 21.53 0.03 -9.80
CA GLN A 148 22.47 -0.64 -10.73
C GLN A 148 21.87 -0.74 -12.14
N SER A 149 20.56 -0.67 -12.28
CA SER A 149 19.84 -0.62 -13.54
C SER A 149 18.73 0.44 -13.54
N ALA A 150 18.29 0.86 -14.74
CA ALA A 150 17.20 1.81 -14.89
C ALA A 150 15.86 1.14 -14.55
N PRO A 151 14.97 1.81 -13.77
CA PRO A 151 13.66 1.28 -13.42
C PRO A 151 12.83 0.93 -14.65
N GLN A 152 12.27 -0.27 -14.68
CA GLN A 152 11.38 -0.76 -15.71
C GLN A 152 9.98 -0.98 -15.14
N PRO A 153 8.93 -0.44 -15.76
CA PRO A 153 7.58 -0.62 -15.28
C PRO A 153 7.15 -2.10 -15.41
N PRO A 154 6.30 -2.59 -14.50
CA PRO A 154 5.72 -3.91 -14.64
C PRO A 154 4.96 -4.08 -15.95
N GLU A 155 4.96 -5.29 -16.51
CA GLU A 155 4.20 -5.62 -17.70
C GLU A 155 2.70 -5.36 -17.50
N LYS A 156 2.09 -4.65 -18.46
CA LYS A 156 0.66 -4.30 -18.37
C LYS A 156 -0.21 -5.55 -18.53
N GLY A 157 -1.22 -5.64 -17.69
CA GLY A 157 -2.17 -6.74 -17.73
C GLY A 157 -1.74 -8.01 -17.00
N ASN A 158 -0.52 -8.04 -16.48
CA ASN A 158 -0.03 -9.13 -15.63
C ASN A 158 0.07 -8.66 -14.17
N PRO A 159 -0.87 -9.08 -13.28
CA PRO A 159 -0.86 -8.67 -11.87
C PRO A 159 0.35 -9.21 -11.10
N TYR A 160 1.03 -10.21 -11.63
CA TYR A 160 2.20 -10.84 -11.00
C TYR A 160 3.54 -10.38 -11.61
N ALA A 161 3.51 -9.47 -12.59
CA ALA A 161 4.74 -8.99 -13.21
C ALA A 161 5.59 -8.16 -12.24
N PRO A 162 6.90 -8.45 -12.13
CA PRO A 162 7.84 -7.64 -11.39
C PRO A 162 8.12 -6.32 -12.11
N GLY A 163 8.62 -5.33 -11.37
CA GLY A 163 9.06 -4.06 -11.97
C GLY A 163 9.00 -2.90 -11.02
N CYS A 164 9.53 -1.77 -11.45
CA CYS A 164 9.65 -0.55 -10.67
C CYS A 164 9.07 0.64 -11.42
N ILE A 165 8.37 1.51 -10.71
CA ILE A 165 7.84 2.76 -11.24
C ILE A 165 8.46 3.94 -10.49
N VAL A 166 8.89 4.96 -11.24
CA VAL A 166 9.47 6.18 -10.70
C VAL A 166 8.44 7.31 -10.74
N GLY A 167 8.18 7.95 -9.64
CA GLY A 167 7.35 9.15 -9.60
C GLY A 167 6.61 9.36 -8.30
N ALA A 168 6.22 10.62 -8.06
CA ALA A 168 5.43 11.01 -6.87
C ALA A 168 3.97 10.53 -6.95
N ASN A 169 3.48 10.17 -8.14
CA ASN A 169 2.09 9.80 -8.44
C ASN A 169 2.04 8.60 -9.40
N SER A 170 2.92 7.61 -9.21
CA SER A 170 2.87 6.40 -10.03
C SER A 170 1.53 5.69 -9.82
N LYS A 171 0.65 5.80 -10.79
CA LYS A 171 -0.52 4.94 -10.89
C LYS A 171 -0.08 3.66 -11.59
N TYR A 172 -0.21 2.54 -10.90
CA TYR A 172 -0.12 1.23 -11.52
C TYR A 172 -1.31 1.00 -12.46
#